data_51384faabbf8f5b5d8c0c779abb46c4f
#
_entry.id   51384faabbf8f5b5d8c0c779abb46c4f
#
_cell.length_a   1.000
_cell.length_b   1.000
_cell.length_c   1.000
_cell.angle_alpha   90.00
_cell.angle_beta   90.00
_cell.angle_gamma   90.00
#
_symmetry.space_group_name_H-M   'P 1'
#
loop_
_entity.id
_entity.type
_entity.pdbx_description
1 polymer ?
#
loop_
_entity_poly.entity_id
_entity_poly.type
_entity_poly.pdbx_seq_one_letter_code
_entity_poly.pdbx_strand_id
1 'polypeptide(L)'
;MTSSSSESRTYPPRPILAVSAAIFRDFRDGRVLIVRRARPPAHGLYTLPGGVVELGETLQQAVVREIREETGLAIEPVVLAGYREAIVRDGAGRIERHFVILPFAARWVGGDLVLNEELAEARWLKPAELSALDTTEGLAAIVSTACERIAALG
;
A
#
# COMPACT_ATOMS: atom_id res chain seq x y z
N MET A 1 7.27 24.62 -0.71
CA MET A 1 7.15 24.34 0.22
C MET A 1 7.11 23.08 0.68
N THR A 2 7.33 22.60 1.35
CA THR A 2 7.49 21.35 1.67
C THR A 2 6.88 20.84 2.80
N SER A 3 5.90 21.18 3.04
CA SER A 3 5.19 20.98 4.13
C SER A 3 5.04 19.68 4.77
N SER A 4 4.60 18.70 4.10
CA SER A 4 4.28 17.44 4.71
C SER A 4 5.51 16.75 5.27
N SER A 5 6.67 17.08 4.74
CA SER A 5 7.89 16.43 5.20
C SER A 5 8.35 16.94 6.55
N SER A 6 7.82 18.06 7.04
CA SER A 6 8.22 18.59 8.31
C SER A 6 7.64 17.81 9.48
N GLU A 7 6.60 17.03 9.25
CA GLU A 7 5.96 16.28 10.32
C GLU A 7 6.56 14.88 10.42
N SER A 8 7.01 14.48 11.59
CA SER A 8 7.61 13.17 11.78
C SER A 8 6.59 12.05 11.66
N ARG A 9 6.98 10.97 11.03
CA ARG A 9 6.17 9.75 10.98
C ARG A 9 6.44 8.84 12.16
N THR A 10 7.46 9.15 12.96
CA THR A 10 7.78 8.46 14.21
C THR A 10 7.34 9.37 15.34
N TYR A 11 6.56 8.83 16.28
CA TYR A 11 5.94 9.58 17.38
C TYR A 11 5.15 10.77 16.84
N PRO A 12 4.21 10.52 15.91
CA PRO A 12 3.49 11.62 15.27
C PRO A 12 2.50 12.29 16.21
N PRO A 13 2.17 13.58 15.99
CA PRO A 13 1.20 14.29 16.83
C PRO A 13 -0.24 13.84 16.57
N ARG A 14 -0.49 13.12 15.49
CA ARG A 14 -1.83 12.66 15.11
C ARG A 14 -1.69 11.47 14.16
N PRO A 15 -2.77 10.71 13.95
CA PRO A 15 -2.74 9.61 12.98
C PRO A 15 -2.38 10.12 11.57
N ILE A 16 -1.63 9.31 10.84
CA ILE A 16 -1.18 9.66 9.49
C ILE A 16 -2.03 8.90 8.48
N LEU A 17 -2.61 9.65 7.55
CA LEU A 17 -3.43 9.09 6.50
C LEU A 17 -2.55 8.57 5.36
N ALA A 18 -2.78 7.34 4.96
CA ALA A 18 -2.00 6.70 3.89
C ALA A 18 -2.93 5.95 2.94
N VAL A 19 -2.40 5.65 1.76
CA VAL A 19 -3.10 4.87 0.74
C VAL A 19 -2.21 3.74 0.29
N SER A 20 -2.83 2.69 -0.25
CA SER A 20 -2.10 1.59 -0.87
C SER A 20 -2.90 1.06 -2.05
N ALA A 21 -2.30 0.19 -2.85
CA ALA A 21 -2.97 -0.35 -4.02
C ALA A 21 -2.74 -1.84 -4.17
N ALA A 22 -3.84 -2.58 -4.29
CA ALA A 22 -3.81 -3.94 -4.78
C ALA A 22 -3.87 -3.81 -6.31
N ILE A 23 -2.71 -3.88 -6.95
CA ILE A 23 -2.58 -3.63 -8.39
C ILE A 23 -2.73 -4.96 -9.10
N PHE A 24 -3.73 -5.05 -9.97
CA PHE A 24 -3.94 -6.24 -10.79
C PHE A 24 -3.24 -6.06 -12.13
N ARG A 25 -2.40 -7.05 -12.49
CA ARG A 25 -1.75 -7.05 -13.79
C ARG A 25 -2.79 -7.23 -14.88
N ASP A 26 -3.74 -8.13 -14.63
CA ASP A 26 -4.85 -8.42 -15.52
C ASP A 26 -5.96 -8.96 -14.62
N PHE A 27 -7.14 -8.41 -14.69
CA PHE A 27 -8.25 -8.83 -13.81
C PHE A 27 -8.60 -10.31 -13.99
N ARG A 28 -8.35 -10.89 -15.17
CA ARG A 28 -8.61 -12.31 -15.40
C ARG A 28 -7.59 -13.21 -14.75
N ASP A 29 -6.33 -12.77 -14.75
CA ASP A 29 -5.23 -13.51 -14.19
C ASP A 29 -5.32 -13.55 -12.66
N GLY A 30 -5.81 -12.49 -12.05
CA GLY A 30 -5.96 -12.41 -10.59
C GLY A 30 -4.66 -12.18 -9.84
N ARG A 31 -3.54 -11.97 -10.54
CA ARG A 31 -2.28 -11.70 -9.87
C ARG A 31 -2.21 -10.25 -9.42
N VAL A 32 -1.70 -10.07 -8.21
CA VAL A 32 -1.59 -8.78 -7.54
C VAL A 32 -0.13 -8.50 -7.28
N LEU A 33 0.29 -7.25 -7.41
CA LEU A 33 1.66 -6.87 -7.10
C LEU A 33 1.85 -6.79 -5.59
N ILE A 34 2.73 -7.65 -5.08
CA ILE A 34 3.10 -7.68 -3.67
C ILE A 34 4.56 -7.25 -3.58
N VAL A 35 4.85 -6.35 -2.65
CA VAL A 35 6.19 -5.80 -2.49
C VAL A 35 6.74 -6.12 -1.10
N ARG A 36 8.07 -6.19 -0.98
CA ARG A 36 8.73 -6.40 0.31
C ARG A 36 9.39 -5.08 0.73
N ARG A 37 9.10 -4.66 1.94
CA ARG A 37 9.61 -3.37 2.43
C ARG A 37 11.09 -3.46 2.76
N ALA A 38 11.85 -2.43 2.35
CA ALA A 38 13.27 -2.32 2.63
C ALA A 38 13.56 -1.48 3.86
N ARG A 39 12.55 -0.82 4.45
CA ARG A 39 12.72 0.13 5.55
C ARG A 39 11.59 0.01 6.57
N PRO A 40 11.80 0.45 7.83
CA PRO A 40 10.72 0.53 8.80
C PRO A 40 9.64 1.53 8.36
N PRO A 41 8.38 1.37 8.79
CA PRO A 41 7.89 0.25 9.59
C PRO A 41 7.74 -1.01 8.75
N ALA A 42 7.63 -2.16 9.42
CA ALA A 42 7.41 -3.44 8.77
C ALA A 42 8.54 -3.85 7.82
N HIS A 43 9.79 -3.50 8.17
CA HIS A 43 10.96 -3.84 7.37
C HIS A 43 11.01 -5.36 7.13
N GLY A 44 11.18 -5.75 5.88
CA GLY A 44 11.29 -7.16 5.50
C GLY A 44 9.96 -7.86 5.27
N LEU A 45 8.85 -7.23 5.58
CA LEU A 45 7.53 -7.84 5.38
C LEU A 45 6.99 -7.54 3.99
N TYR A 46 6.19 -8.47 3.47
CA TYR A 46 5.49 -8.31 2.20
C TYR A 46 4.16 -7.58 2.45
N THR A 47 3.81 -6.67 1.56
CA THR A 47 2.64 -5.84 1.68
C THR A 47 2.23 -5.27 0.32
N LEU A 48 1.22 -4.40 0.31
CA LEU A 48 0.86 -3.62 -0.89
C LEU A 48 1.73 -2.37 -0.94
N PRO A 49 2.10 -1.90 -2.13
CA PRO A 49 2.79 -0.63 -2.26
C PRO A 49 1.84 0.53 -1.96
N GLY A 50 2.38 1.64 -1.50
CA GLY A 50 1.61 2.83 -1.17
C GLY A 50 2.42 3.82 -0.36
N GLY A 51 1.76 4.83 0.18
CA GLY A 51 2.42 5.84 0.99
C GLY A 51 1.46 6.87 1.53
N VAL A 52 2.00 7.97 2.00
CA VAL A 52 1.27 8.98 2.76
C VAL A 52 0.55 9.95 1.82
N VAL A 53 -0.68 10.28 2.18
CA VAL A 53 -1.46 11.30 1.47
C VAL A 53 -0.94 12.67 1.88
N GLU A 54 -0.66 13.53 0.89
CA GLU A 54 -0.17 14.87 1.16
C GLU A 54 -1.33 15.86 1.22
N LEU A 55 -1.12 16.95 1.95
CA LEU A 55 -2.15 17.95 2.11
C LEU A 55 -2.63 18.46 0.75
N GLY A 56 -3.93 18.44 0.54
CA GLY A 56 -4.53 18.89 -0.71
C GLY A 56 -4.67 17.82 -1.78
N GLU A 57 -4.11 16.61 -1.57
CA GLU A 57 -4.31 15.53 -2.52
C GLU A 57 -5.62 14.78 -2.23
N THR A 58 -6.30 14.35 -3.28
CA THR A 58 -7.34 13.34 -3.13
C THR A 58 -6.68 11.99 -2.88
N LEU A 59 -7.44 11.02 -2.41
CA LEU A 59 -6.92 9.67 -2.20
C LEU A 59 -6.44 9.07 -3.52
N GLN A 60 -7.18 9.27 -4.61
CA GLN A 60 -6.81 8.77 -5.93
C GLN A 60 -5.51 9.40 -6.43
N GLN A 61 -5.36 10.71 -6.24
CA GLN A 61 -4.13 11.39 -6.63
C GLN A 61 -2.93 10.85 -5.84
N ALA A 62 -3.11 10.65 -4.54
CA ALA A 62 -2.04 10.15 -3.68
C ALA A 62 -1.59 8.76 -4.08
N VAL A 63 -2.54 7.84 -4.33
CA VAL A 63 -2.17 6.46 -4.65
C VAL A 63 -1.50 6.37 -6.03
N VAL A 64 -1.97 7.14 -7.01
CA VAL A 64 -1.32 7.18 -8.33
C VAL A 64 0.12 7.68 -8.20
N ARG A 65 0.33 8.76 -7.44
CA ARG A 65 1.65 9.35 -7.23
C ARG A 65 2.59 8.39 -6.50
N GLU A 66 2.12 7.82 -5.37
CA GLU A 66 2.96 6.93 -4.57
C GLU A 66 3.36 5.68 -5.34
N ILE A 67 2.43 5.10 -6.09
CA ILE A 67 2.74 3.90 -6.87
C ILE A 67 3.78 4.22 -7.95
N ARG A 68 3.65 5.36 -8.61
CA ARG A 68 4.64 5.74 -9.61
C ARG A 68 6.02 5.96 -8.98
N GLU A 69 6.06 6.61 -7.82
CA GLU A 69 7.34 6.89 -7.14
C GLU A 69 8.01 5.59 -6.67
N GLU A 70 7.24 4.68 -6.10
CA GLU A 70 7.81 3.46 -5.52
C GLU A 70 8.09 2.36 -6.53
N THR A 71 7.26 2.24 -7.55
CA THR A 71 7.30 1.08 -8.44
C THR A 71 7.50 1.42 -9.91
N GLY A 72 7.37 2.68 -10.30
CA GLY A 72 7.44 3.07 -11.71
C GLY A 72 6.17 2.80 -12.49
N LEU A 73 5.17 2.16 -11.87
CA LEU A 73 3.95 1.78 -12.58
C LEU A 73 2.94 2.91 -12.63
N ALA A 74 2.20 2.99 -13.73
CA ALA A 74 1.03 3.85 -13.87
C ALA A 74 -0.20 2.99 -13.63
N ILE A 75 -1.07 3.43 -12.73
CA ILE A 75 -2.26 2.68 -12.36
C ILE A 75 -3.53 3.50 -12.50
N GLU A 76 -4.65 2.78 -12.60
CA GLU A 76 -5.97 3.36 -12.52
C GLU A 76 -6.65 2.81 -11.27
N PRO A 77 -6.84 3.63 -10.21
CA PRO A 77 -7.58 3.18 -9.03
C PRO A 77 -9.05 2.99 -9.41
N VAL A 78 -9.63 1.86 -9.00
CA VAL A 78 -10.99 1.52 -9.42
C VAL A 78 -11.98 1.65 -8.27
N VAL A 79 -11.65 1.05 -7.12
CA VAL A 79 -12.56 1.05 -5.97
C VAL A 79 -11.75 0.85 -4.69
N LEU A 80 -12.24 1.41 -3.57
CA LEU A 80 -11.64 1.16 -2.25
C LEU A 80 -11.90 -0.28 -1.84
N ALA A 81 -10.92 -0.89 -1.20
CA ALA A 81 -10.97 -2.28 -0.76
C ALA A 81 -10.91 -2.42 0.76
N GLY A 82 -11.50 -1.46 1.47
CA GLY A 82 -11.56 -1.49 2.92
C GLY A 82 -10.64 -0.46 3.56
N TYR A 83 -10.15 -0.76 4.73
CA TYR A 83 -9.18 0.09 5.41
C TYR A 83 -8.36 -0.76 6.38
N ARG A 84 -7.25 -0.22 6.84
CA ARG A 84 -6.42 -0.86 7.81
C ARG A 84 -5.86 0.18 8.76
N GLU A 85 -5.81 -0.14 10.05
CA GLU A 85 -5.19 0.72 11.06
C GLU A 85 -3.91 0.04 11.53
N ALA A 86 -2.80 0.75 11.48
CA ALA A 86 -1.51 0.24 11.93
C ALA A 86 -1.04 1.10 13.09
N ILE A 87 -1.15 0.58 14.31
CA ILE A 87 -0.75 1.28 15.53
C ILE A 87 0.39 0.49 16.16
N VAL A 88 1.54 1.13 16.29
CA VAL A 88 2.74 0.51 16.86
C VAL A 88 3.12 1.28 18.11
N ARG A 89 3.29 0.55 19.23
CA ARG A 89 3.72 1.14 20.50
C ARG A 89 5.16 0.75 20.79
N ASP A 90 5.89 1.66 21.44
CA ASP A 90 7.25 1.34 21.86
C ASP A 90 7.23 0.59 23.20
N GLY A 91 8.41 0.26 23.74
CA GLY A 91 8.52 -0.49 24.98
C GLY A 91 7.96 0.24 26.21
N ALA A 92 7.77 1.55 26.12
CA ALA A 92 7.17 2.34 27.20
C ALA A 92 5.67 2.53 27.00
N GLY A 93 5.09 1.95 25.96
CA GLY A 93 3.67 2.08 25.67
C GLY A 93 3.26 3.31 24.88
N ARG A 94 4.23 4.15 24.48
CA ARG A 94 3.92 5.35 23.69
C ARG A 94 3.66 4.97 22.25
N ILE A 95 2.83 5.77 21.58
CA ILE A 95 2.52 5.54 20.17
C ILE A 95 3.72 5.93 19.32
N GLU A 96 4.41 4.95 18.80
CA GLU A 96 5.56 5.17 17.94
C GLU A 96 5.13 5.44 16.52
N ARG A 97 4.08 4.74 16.04
CA ARG A 97 3.54 4.93 14.70
C ARG A 97 2.02 4.73 14.71
N HIS A 98 1.33 5.50 13.90
CA HIS A 98 -0.11 5.35 13.77
C HIS A 98 -0.52 5.76 12.35
N PHE A 99 -0.87 4.77 11.53
CA PHE A 99 -1.33 5.00 10.16
C PHE A 99 -2.75 4.51 9.99
N VAL A 100 -3.55 5.29 9.26
CA VAL A 100 -4.85 4.85 8.74
C VAL A 100 -4.64 4.68 7.25
N ILE A 101 -4.75 3.46 6.75
CA ILE A 101 -4.40 3.11 5.37
C ILE A 101 -5.65 2.75 4.61
N LEU A 102 -5.87 3.39 3.47
CA LEU A 102 -7.00 3.14 2.59
C LEU A 102 -6.51 2.44 1.33
N PRO A 103 -6.73 1.12 1.21
CA PRO A 103 -6.29 0.38 0.04
C PRO A 103 -7.28 0.51 -1.11
N PHE A 104 -6.74 0.66 -2.32
CA PHE A 104 -7.54 0.62 -3.54
C PHE A 104 -7.29 -0.69 -4.27
N ALA A 105 -8.32 -1.21 -4.94
CA ALA A 105 -8.11 -2.14 -6.03
C ALA A 105 -7.83 -1.30 -7.26
N ALA A 106 -6.78 -1.61 -7.98
CA ALA A 106 -6.31 -0.79 -9.10
C ALA A 106 -5.88 -1.65 -10.28
N ARG A 107 -5.87 -1.05 -11.47
CA ARG A 107 -5.43 -1.71 -12.70
C ARG A 107 -4.08 -1.13 -13.12
N TRP A 108 -3.16 -2.00 -13.52
CA TRP A 108 -1.92 -1.57 -14.16
C TRP A 108 -2.25 -1.12 -15.58
N VAL A 109 -1.91 0.13 -15.92
CA VAL A 109 -2.22 0.69 -17.24
C VAL A 109 -0.98 1.14 -18.00
N GLY A 110 0.20 1.11 -17.39
CA GLY A 110 1.43 1.47 -18.09
C GLY A 110 2.62 1.53 -17.15
N GLY A 111 3.75 1.99 -17.67
CA GLY A 111 5.00 2.10 -16.93
C GLY A 111 5.71 0.76 -16.77
N ASP A 112 6.98 0.84 -16.38
CA ASP A 112 7.82 -0.33 -16.16
C ASP A 112 8.17 -0.45 -14.69
N LEU A 113 8.28 -1.67 -14.19
CA LEU A 113 8.55 -1.93 -12.78
C LEU A 113 10.00 -1.57 -12.45
N VAL A 114 10.19 -0.46 -11.77
CA VAL A 114 11.50 0.01 -11.30
C VAL A 114 11.31 0.46 -9.86
N LEU A 115 11.80 -0.32 -8.91
CA LEU A 115 11.60 -0.05 -7.50
C LEU A 115 12.52 1.05 -7.00
N ASN A 116 12.02 1.88 -6.08
CA ASN A 116 12.87 2.86 -5.39
C ASN A 116 13.46 2.22 -4.12
N GLU A 117 14.15 3.02 -3.31
CA GLU A 117 14.84 2.50 -2.12
C GLU A 117 13.92 2.09 -0.97
N GLU A 118 12.63 2.37 -1.08
CA GLU A 118 11.65 1.95 -0.06
C GLU A 118 11.34 0.45 -0.16
N LEU A 119 11.55 -0.13 -1.33
CA LEU A 119 11.14 -1.51 -1.62
C LEU A 119 12.33 -2.36 -2.03
N ALA A 120 12.42 -3.56 -1.46
CA ALA A 120 13.49 -4.50 -1.75
C ALA A 120 13.15 -5.47 -2.87
N GLU A 121 11.87 -5.73 -3.09
CA GLU A 121 11.44 -6.77 -4.02
C GLU A 121 9.99 -6.56 -4.41
N ALA A 122 9.59 -7.02 -5.59
CA ALA A 122 8.20 -7.01 -6.02
C ALA A 122 7.90 -8.30 -6.78
N ARG A 123 6.72 -8.87 -6.53
CA ARG A 123 6.27 -10.09 -7.20
C ARG A 123 4.82 -9.97 -7.59
N TRP A 124 4.47 -10.52 -8.76
CA TRP A 124 3.09 -10.71 -9.15
C TRP A 124 2.64 -12.05 -8.62
N LEU A 125 1.73 -12.06 -7.63
CA LEU A 125 1.32 -13.26 -6.93
C LEU A 125 -0.18 -13.46 -6.98
N LYS A 126 -0.61 -14.72 -7.02
CA LYS A 126 -2.02 -15.04 -6.81
C LYS A 126 -2.32 -14.94 -5.31
N PRO A 127 -3.54 -14.56 -4.94
CA PRO A 127 -3.89 -14.42 -3.51
C PRO A 127 -3.54 -15.64 -2.66
N ALA A 128 -3.71 -16.84 -3.20
CA ALA A 128 -3.41 -18.07 -2.47
C ALA A 128 -1.93 -18.21 -2.09
N GLU A 129 -1.03 -17.53 -2.81
CA GLU A 129 0.39 -17.60 -2.54
C GLU A 129 0.84 -16.76 -1.36
N LEU A 130 -0.04 -15.87 -0.87
CA LEU A 130 0.30 -14.98 0.24
C LEU A 130 0.53 -15.73 1.55
N SER A 131 -0.09 -16.88 1.73
CA SER A 131 0.04 -17.65 2.96
C SER A 131 1.46 -18.19 3.20
N ALA A 132 2.28 -18.22 2.16
CA ALA A 132 3.66 -18.68 2.27
C ALA A 132 4.64 -17.57 2.62
N LEU A 133 4.16 -16.34 2.79
CA LEU A 133 5.02 -15.17 3.01
C LEU A 133 4.76 -14.53 4.36
N ASP A 134 5.79 -13.85 4.89
CA ASP A 134 5.65 -13.01 6.07
C ASP A 134 5.07 -11.67 5.62
N THR A 135 3.82 -11.46 5.90
CA THR A 135 3.10 -10.27 5.43
C THR A 135 2.76 -9.32 6.57
N THR A 136 2.42 -8.07 6.22
CA THR A 136 1.80 -7.17 7.18
C THR A 136 0.44 -7.74 7.59
N GLU A 137 0.01 -7.37 8.80
CA GLU A 137 -1.25 -7.89 9.36
C GLU A 137 -2.44 -7.50 8.48
N GLY A 138 -3.29 -8.47 8.18
CA GLY A 138 -4.52 -8.22 7.42
C GLY A 138 -4.35 -8.15 5.91
N LEU A 139 -3.14 -8.37 5.39
CA LEU A 139 -2.92 -8.26 3.94
C LEU A 139 -3.82 -9.19 3.14
N ALA A 140 -3.90 -10.45 3.52
CA ALA A 140 -4.71 -11.43 2.78
C ALA A 140 -6.18 -11.02 2.73
N ALA A 141 -6.72 -10.48 3.83
CA ALA A 141 -8.11 -10.03 3.87
C ALA A 141 -8.35 -8.84 2.95
N ILE A 142 -7.40 -7.89 2.91
CA ILE A 142 -7.51 -6.73 2.02
C ILE A 142 -7.45 -7.16 0.56
N VAL A 143 -6.52 -8.04 0.21
CA VAL A 143 -6.40 -8.55 -1.16
C VAL A 143 -7.66 -9.31 -1.56
N SER A 144 -8.21 -10.13 -0.66
CA SER A 144 -9.45 -10.85 -0.91
C SER A 144 -10.61 -9.87 -1.17
N THR A 145 -10.73 -8.81 -0.37
CA THR A 145 -11.75 -7.80 -0.57
C THR A 145 -11.58 -7.10 -1.91
N ALA A 146 -10.34 -6.79 -2.28
CA ALA A 146 -10.04 -6.17 -3.57
C ALA A 146 -10.51 -7.06 -4.72
N CYS A 147 -10.21 -8.36 -4.65
CA CYS A 147 -10.64 -9.30 -5.66
C CYS A 147 -12.16 -9.38 -5.77
N GLU A 148 -12.84 -9.42 -4.62
CA GLU A 148 -14.30 -9.47 -4.60
C GLU A 148 -14.92 -8.22 -5.21
N ARG A 149 -14.38 -7.06 -4.90
CA ARG A 149 -14.93 -5.80 -5.40
C ARG A 149 -14.71 -5.63 -6.89
N ILE A 150 -13.56 -6.05 -7.39
CA ILE A 150 -13.29 -6.05 -8.83
C ILE A 150 -14.26 -7.00 -9.55
N ALA A 151 -14.46 -8.20 -9.00
CA ALA A 151 -15.36 -9.17 -9.60
C ALA A 151 -16.81 -8.65 -9.64
N ALA A 152 -17.22 -7.88 -8.62
CA ALA A 152 -18.57 -7.33 -8.55
C ALA A 152 -18.81 -6.22 -9.58
N LEU A 153 -17.76 -5.62 -10.12
CA LEU A 153 -17.90 -4.56 -11.11
C LEU A 153 -18.03 -5.09 -12.53
N GLY A 154 -17.62 -6.31 -12.74
CA GLY A 154 -17.56 -6.84 -14.06
C GLY A 154 -18.48 -7.92 -14.30
#